data_f3751143e61112c5205c0a38382675f9
#
_entry.id   f3751143e61112c5205c0a38382675f9
#
_cell.length_a   1.000
_cell.length_b   1.000
_cell.length_c   1.000
_cell.angle_alpha   90.00
_cell.angle_beta   90.00
_cell.angle_gamma   90.00
#
_symmetry.space_group_name_H-M   'P 1'
#
loop_
_entity.id
_entity.type
_entity.pdbx_description
1 polymer ?
#
loop_
_entity_poly.entity_id
_entity_poly.type
_entity_poly.pdbx_seq_one_letter_code
_entity_poly.pdbx_strand_id
1 'polypeptide(L)'
;SELGGKIPIPAPADLGDLSGFKNGFLSPISMANGKRFKPGKAYKDSKLCNMITVQELSKRYSKERIIINSLYPGCVADTNLFRDTPWLFRFLFPIFQKFITKGYISQRLAGERVAEVASFKSYAKPAAHWSWGNRQKFGRKAFSQKLSKRIIDPEISRQTFELTRKL
;
A
#
# COMPACT_ATOMS: atom_id res chain seq x y z
N SER A 1 3.91 3.05 -2.02
CA SER A 1 3.57 3.26 -0.61
C SER A 1 4.75 3.93 0.09
N GLU A 2 4.53 4.35 1.30
CA GLU A 2 5.55 4.83 2.21
C GLU A 2 6.73 3.90 2.37
N LEU A 3 6.52 2.61 2.18
CA LEU A 3 7.53 1.57 2.20
C LEU A 3 8.60 1.75 1.13
N GLY A 4 8.24 2.30 -0.01
CA GLY A 4 9.15 2.72 -1.06
C GLY A 4 9.65 4.16 -0.92
N GLY A 5 9.28 4.87 0.16
CA GLY A 5 9.51 6.31 0.29
C GLY A 5 10.96 6.77 0.22
N LYS A 6 11.91 5.91 0.56
CA LYS A 6 13.34 6.20 0.44
C LYS A 6 13.94 5.86 -0.93
N ILE A 7 13.19 5.24 -1.82
CA ILE A 7 13.63 5.06 -3.21
C ILE A 7 13.21 6.32 -3.98
N PRO A 8 14.17 7.07 -4.54
CA PRO A 8 13.87 8.33 -5.23
C PRO A 8 13.07 8.12 -6.52
N ILE A 9 13.02 6.90 -7.04
CA ILE A 9 12.34 6.56 -8.30
C ILE A 9 11.40 5.37 -8.06
N PRO A 10 10.12 5.52 -8.27
CA PRO A 10 9.36 6.76 -8.47
C PRO A 10 9.28 7.61 -7.18
N ALA A 11 8.91 8.88 -7.31
CA ALA A 11 8.77 9.80 -6.18
C ALA A 11 7.93 9.20 -5.03
N PRO A 12 8.15 9.61 -3.78
CA PRO A 12 7.34 9.19 -2.63
C PRO A 12 5.85 9.47 -2.84
N ALA A 13 4.98 8.72 -2.15
CA ALA A 13 3.57 9.03 -2.09
C ALA A 13 3.36 10.43 -1.48
N ASP A 14 2.51 11.22 -2.12
CA ASP A 14 2.19 12.58 -1.70
C ASP A 14 0.80 12.95 -2.20
N LEU A 15 -0.15 13.07 -1.30
CA LEU A 15 -1.52 13.43 -1.62
C LEU A 15 -1.73 14.93 -1.72
N GLY A 16 -0.76 15.74 -1.24
CA GLY A 16 -0.84 17.19 -1.22
C GLY A 16 -2.09 17.69 -0.49
N ASP A 17 -2.76 18.64 -1.09
CA ASP A 17 -4.02 19.23 -0.63
C ASP A 17 -5.28 18.49 -1.14
N LEU A 18 -5.10 17.32 -1.72
CA LEU A 18 -6.16 16.51 -2.32
C LEU A 18 -6.85 17.15 -3.53
N SER A 19 -6.20 18.11 -4.19
CA SER A 19 -6.79 18.83 -5.33
C SER A 19 -7.20 17.90 -6.48
N GLY A 20 -6.45 16.83 -6.73
CA GLY A 20 -6.85 15.82 -7.71
C GLY A 20 -8.18 15.14 -7.39
N PHE A 21 -8.42 14.80 -6.12
CA PHE A 21 -9.69 14.26 -5.68
C PHE A 21 -10.82 15.28 -5.80
N LYS A 22 -10.58 16.51 -5.37
CA LYS A 22 -11.57 17.60 -5.43
C LYS A 22 -12.02 17.90 -6.86
N ASN A 23 -11.11 17.74 -7.82
CA ASN A 23 -11.37 17.99 -9.25
C ASN A 23 -11.72 16.71 -10.03
N GLY A 24 -11.98 15.58 -9.36
CA GLY A 24 -12.35 14.32 -10.00
C GLY A 24 -11.28 13.74 -10.91
N PHE A 25 -10.00 14.07 -10.71
CA PHE A 25 -8.87 13.68 -11.56
C PHE A 25 -8.98 14.09 -13.03
N LEU A 26 -9.85 15.05 -13.33
CA LEU A 26 -10.17 15.44 -14.70
C LEU A 26 -9.12 16.36 -15.33
N SER A 27 -9.19 16.45 -16.61
CA SER A 27 -8.40 17.05 -17.67
C SER A 27 -7.46 18.22 -17.29
N PRO A 28 -6.15 18.09 -17.52
CA PRO A 28 -5.48 16.84 -17.89
C PRO A 28 -5.42 15.85 -16.72
N ILE A 29 -5.36 14.55 -17.00
CA ILE A 29 -5.31 13.53 -15.94
C ILE A 29 -4.25 13.90 -14.89
N SER A 30 -4.68 14.02 -13.66
CA SER A 30 -3.84 14.45 -12.53
C SER A 30 -3.64 13.34 -11.50
N MET A 31 -2.68 13.53 -10.61
CA MET A 31 -2.50 12.70 -9.41
C MET A 31 -3.31 13.28 -8.24
N ALA A 32 -3.34 12.60 -7.10
CA ALA A 32 -4.05 13.03 -5.89
C ALA A 32 -3.74 14.47 -5.46
N ASN A 33 -2.49 14.92 -5.63
CA ASN A 33 -2.03 16.27 -5.35
C ASN A 33 -2.23 17.27 -6.52
N GLY A 34 -3.07 16.94 -7.49
CA GLY A 34 -3.37 17.81 -8.64
C GLY A 34 -2.26 17.95 -9.69
N LYS A 35 -1.06 17.41 -9.45
CA LYS A 35 0.05 17.50 -10.39
C LYS A 35 -0.12 16.51 -11.54
N ARG A 36 0.58 16.77 -12.65
CA ARG A 36 0.59 15.93 -13.85
C ARG A 36 0.81 14.46 -13.52
N PHE A 37 0.04 13.59 -14.17
CA PHE A 37 0.06 12.14 -13.95
C PHE A 37 1.46 11.52 -14.18
N LYS A 38 1.89 10.70 -13.22
CA LYS A 38 3.09 9.88 -13.25
C LYS A 38 2.74 8.48 -12.73
N PRO A 39 2.74 7.41 -13.56
CA PRO A 39 2.22 6.10 -13.19
C PRO A 39 2.77 5.53 -11.88
N GLY A 40 4.09 5.54 -11.73
CA GLY A 40 4.73 5.00 -10.51
C GLY A 40 4.40 5.78 -9.24
N LYS A 41 4.22 7.10 -9.32
CA LYS A 41 3.79 7.90 -8.18
C LYS A 41 2.29 7.68 -7.89
N ALA A 42 1.46 7.68 -8.92
CA ALA A 42 0.02 7.41 -8.77
C ALA A 42 -0.23 6.04 -8.11
N TYR A 43 0.54 5.03 -8.49
CA TYR A 43 0.52 3.73 -7.80
C TYR A 43 0.83 3.84 -6.31
N LYS A 44 1.86 4.60 -5.93
CA LYS A 44 2.19 4.82 -4.51
C LYS A 44 1.10 5.60 -3.78
N ASP A 45 0.54 6.62 -4.41
CA ASP A 45 -0.57 7.40 -3.85
C ASP A 45 -1.79 6.50 -3.61
N SER A 46 -2.14 5.62 -4.56
CA SER A 46 -3.26 4.68 -4.40
C SER A 46 -3.05 3.71 -3.22
N LYS A 47 -1.81 3.24 -3.01
CA LYS A 47 -1.50 2.39 -1.86
C LYS A 47 -1.57 3.14 -0.54
N LEU A 48 -1.19 4.41 -0.51
CA LEU A 48 -1.37 5.27 0.65
C LEU A 48 -2.87 5.47 0.96
N CYS A 49 -3.69 5.74 -0.06
CA CYS A 49 -5.15 5.84 0.09
C CYS A 49 -5.77 4.55 0.63
N ASN A 50 -5.35 3.37 0.14
CA ASN A 50 -5.81 2.09 0.66
C ASN A 50 -5.51 1.93 2.18
N MET A 51 -4.33 2.34 2.63
CA MET A 51 -3.99 2.28 4.05
C MET A 51 -4.81 3.27 4.88
N ILE A 52 -5.05 4.47 4.37
CA ILE A 52 -5.94 5.47 4.99
C ILE A 52 -7.37 4.90 5.10
N THR A 53 -7.87 4.29 4.03
CA THR A 53 -9.20 3.64 4.02
C THR A 53 -9.32 2.57 5.11
N VAL A 54 -8.30 1.73 5.30
CA VAL A 54 -8.29 0.74 6.38
C VAL A 54 -8.38 1.40 7.75
N GLN A 55 -7.64 2.50 7.99
CA GLN A 55 -7.70 3.23 9.26
C GLN A 55 -9.11 3.81 9.52
N GLU A 56 -9.70 4.46 8.51
CA GLU A 56 -11.03 5.07 8.64
C GLU A 56 -12.14 4.02 8.81
N LEU A 57 -12.13 2.96 8.03
CA LEU A 57 -13.10 1.87 8.17
C LEU A 57 -12.96 1.19 9.54
N SER A 58 -11.73 0.95 10.00
CA SER A 58 -11.51 0.35 11.31
C SER A 58 -12.06 1.19 12.47
N LYS A 59 -11.97 2.52 12.37
CA LYS A 59 -12.58 3.43 13.35
C LYS A 59 -14.11 3.38 13.28
N ARG A 60 -14.68 3.47 12.07
CA ARG A 60 -16.13 3.53 11.84
C ARG A 60 -16.85 2.26 12.31
N TYR A 61 -16.25 1.11 12.05
CA TYR A 61 -16.79 -0.21 12.38
C TYR A 61 -16.24 -0.81 13.67
N SER A 62 -15.62 0.00 14.53
CA SER A 62 -15.00 -0.46 15.78
C SER A 62 -15.98 -1.13 16.75
N LYS A 63 -17.27 -0.78 16.69
CA LYS A 63 -18.34 -1.35 17.52
C LYS A 63 -18.97 -2.63 16.94
N GLU A 64 -18.71 -2.94 15.68
CA GLU A 64 -19.36 -4.00 14.90
C GLU A 64 -18.68 -5.36 15.04
N ARG A 65 -17.69 -5.51 15.90
CA ARG A 65 -16.84 -6.72 16.01
C ARG A 65 -16.17 -7.14 14.69
N ILE A 66 -16.04 -6.23 13.75
CA ILE A 66 -15.39 -6.43 12.45
C ILE A 66 -13.93 -5.99 12.57
N ILE A 67 -13.01 -6.91 12.27
CA ILE A 67 -11.59 -6.61 12.22
C ILE A 67 -11.21 -6.20 10.81
N ILE A 68 -10.83 -4.94 10.67
CA ILE A 68 -10.33 -4.39 9.39
C ILE A 68 -8.86 -4.09 9.54
N ASN A 69 -8.05 -4.75 8.74
CA ASN A 69 -6.60 -4.57 8.71
C ASN A 69 -6.07 -4.66 7.28
N SER A 70 -4.79 -4.47 7.11
CA SER A 70 -4.11 -4.59 5.82
C SER A 70 -2.85 -5.43 5.97
N LEU A 71 -2.34 -5.95 4.85
CA LEU A 71 -1.11 -6.70 4.85
C LEU A 71 -0.22 -6.40 3.64
N TYR A 72 1.07 -6.59 3.83
CA TYR A 72 2.07 -6.67 2.77
C TYR A 72 2.71 -8.07 2.84
N PRO A 73 2.31 -8.98 1.96
CA PRO A 73 2.78 -10.37 2.03
C PRO A 73 4.24 -10.52 1.59
N GLY A 74 4.78 -9.56 0.86
CA GLY A 74 6.09 -9.57 0.22
C GLY A 74 5.98 -9.15 -1.26
N CYS A 75 7.08 -9.23 -1.99
CA CYS A 75 7.10 -8.91 -3.42
C CYS A 75 6.83 -10.15 -4.27
N VAL A 76 5.63 -10.23 -4.85
CA VAL A 76 5.26 -11.30 -5.79
C VAL A 76 5.61 -10.83 -7.21
N ALA A 77 6.87 -11.01 -7.59
CA ALA A 77 7.38 -10.50 -8.86
C ALA A 77 6.88 -11.29 -10.09
N ASP A 78 6.37 -12.52 -9.89
CA ASP A 78 5.94 -13.43 -10.97
C ASP A 78 4.48 -13.21 -11.41
N THR A 79 3.88 -12.10 -11.01
CA THR A 79 2.51 -11.75 -11.40
C THR A 79 2.50 -10.81 -12.61
N ASN A 80 1.33 -10.70 -13.25
CA ASN A 80 1.09 -9.74 -14.33
C ASN A 80 1.12 -8.26 -13.87
N LEU A 81 1.49 -7.98 -12.61
CA LEU A 81 1.60 -6.62 -12.08
C LEU A 81 2.56 -5.75 -12.90
N PHE A 82 3.58 -6.36 -13.48
CA PHE A 82 4.62 -5.69 -14.26
C PHE A 82 4.47 -5.87 -15.78
N ARG A 83 3.28 -6.32 -16.27
CA ARG A 83 3.06 -6.60 -17.68
C ARG A 83 3.36 -5.42 -18.63
N ASP A 84 3.09 -4.20 -18.17
CA ASP A 84 3.26 -2.97 -18.94
C ASP A 84 4.66 -2.33 -18.78
N THR A 85 5.58 -3.03 -18.10
CA THR A 85 6.97 -2.56 -17.95
C THR A 85 7.87 -3.15 -19.05
N PRO A 86 9.01 -2.50 -19.38
CA PRO A 86 9.96 -3.02 -20.35
C PRO A 86 10.36 -4.47 -20.05
N TRP A 87 10.52 -5.28 -21.09
CA TRP A 87 10.82 -6.71 -20.96
C TRP A 87 12.09 -6.99 -20.13
N LEU A 88 13.10 -6.17 -20.29
CA LEU A 88 14.36 -6.28 -19.53
C LEU A 88 14.12 -6.10 -18.02
N PHE A 89 13.27 -5.13 -17.64
CA PHE A 89 12.88 -4.94 -16.24
C PHE A 89 12.14 -6.18 -15.72
N ARG A 90 11.20 -6.72 -16.48
CA ARG A 90 10.44 -7.93 -16.11
C ARG A 90 11.34 -9.13 -15.87
N PHE A 91 12.39 -9.27 -16.67
CA PHE A 91 13.35 -10.36 -16.54
C PHE A 91 14.30 -10.16 -15.34
N LEU A 92 14.84 -8.96 -15.16
CA LEU A 92 15.83 -8.67 -14.11
C LEU A 92 15.20 -8.45 -12.73
N PHE A 93 13.97 -7.95 -12.67
CA PHE A 93 13.34 -7.58 -11.41
C PHE A 93 13.13 -8.75 -10.42
N PRO A 94 12.66 -9.94 -10.83
CA PRO A 94 12.59 -11.11 -9.94
C PRO A 94 13.95 -11.51 -9.38
N ILE A 95 15.00 -11.47 -10.20
CA ILE A 95 16.38 -11.77 -9.81
C ILE A 95 16.86 -10.76 -8.76
N PHE A 96 16.67 -9.47 -9.03
CA PHE A 96 16.98 -8.39 -8.09
C PHE A 96 16.22 -8.55 -6.76
N GLN A 97 14.93 -8.88 -6.82
CA GLN A 97 14.13 -9.10 -5.62
C GLN A 97 14.57 -10.33 -4.83
N LYS A 98 15.01 -11.38 -5.49
CA LYS A 98 15.46 -12.61 -4.85
C LYS A 98 16.84 -12.46 -4.18
N PHE A 99 17.80 -11.85 -4.87
CA PHE A 99 19.18 -11.84 -4.43
C PHE A 99 19.62 -10.54 -3.73
N ILE A 100 19.09 -9.40 -4.15
CA ILE A 100 19.50 -8.08 -3.64
C ILE A 100 18.58 -7.62 -2.50
N THR A 101 17.28 -7.54 -2.75
CA THR A 101 16.35 -7.03 -1.73
C THR A 101 15.85 -8.10 -0.78
N LYS A 102 15.99 -9.39 -1.15
CA LYS A 102 15.46 -10.55 -0.42
C LYS A 102 13.96 -10.45 -0.10
N GLY A 103 13.23 -9.65 -0.90
CA GLY A 103 11.81 -9.40 -0.73
C GLY A 103 10.91 -10.30 -1.57
N TYR A 104 11.49 -11.13 -2.45
CA TYR A 104 10.74 -12.04 -3.31
C TYR A 104 10.01 -13.12 -2.50
N ILE A 105 8.76 -13.36 -2.87
CA ILE A 105 7.97 -14.51 -2.41
C ILE A 105 7.18 -15.11 -3.58
N SER A 106 6.86 -16.40 -3.48
CA SER A 106 5.98 -17.06 -4.43
C SER A 106 4.52 -16.64 -4.26
N GLN A 107 3.72 -16.81 -5.29
CA GLN A 107 2.26 -16.58 -5.22
C GLN A 107 1.60 -17.45 -4.15
N ARG A 108 2.02 -18.71 -4.01
CA ARG A 108 1.53 -19.63 -2.98
C ARG A 108 1.77 -19.08 -1.58
N LEU A 109 3.01 -18.67 -1.28
CA LEU A 109 3.35 -18.12 0.02
C LEU A 109 2.59 -16.80 0.31
N ALA A 110 2.36 -15.97 -0.72
CA ALA A 110 1.53 -14.79 -0.57
C ALA A 110 0.10 -15.14 -0.18
N GLY A 111 -0.50 -16.16 -0.82
CA GLY A 111 -1.83 -16.67 -0.49
C GLY A 111 -1.92 -17.24 0.91
N GLU A 112 -0.93 -18.03 1.33
CA GLU A 112 -0.84 -18.57 2.70
C GLU A 112 -0.83 -17.44 3.74
N ARG A 113 -0.06 -16.37 3.53
CA ARG A 113 -0.02 -15.20 4.42
C ARG A 113 -1.33 -14.42 4.47
N VAL A 114 -2.06 -14.34 3.37
CA VAL A 114 -3.42 -13.77 3.35
C VAL A 114 -4.36 -14.62 4.20
N ALA A 115 -4.33 -15.93 4.01
CA ALA A 115 -5.14 -16.88 4.78
C ALA A 115 -4.83 -16.82 6.29
N GLU A 116 -3.55 -16.73 6.67
CA GLU A 116 -3.13 -16.56 8.06
C GLU A 116 -3.76 -15.32 8.70
N VAL A 117 -3.67 -14.16 8.03
CA VAL A 117 -4.22 -12.90 8.56
C VAL A 117 -5.74 -12.95 8.67
N ALA A 118 -6.40 -13.64 7.75
CA ALA A 118 -7.86 -13.78 7.77
C ALA A 118 -8.36 -14.76 8.82
N SER A 119 -7.57 -15.79 9.18
CA SER A 119 -8.05 -16.94 9.97
C SER A 119 -7.59 -16.94 11.43
N PHE A 120 -6.38 -16.45 11.72
CA PHE A 120 -5.80 -16.59 13.05
C PHE A 120 -6.07 -15.39 13.95
N LYS A 121 -6.53 -15.67 15.17
CA LYS A 121 -6.79 -14.66 16.22
C LYS A 121 -5.59 -13.78 16.54
N SER A 122 -4.38 -14.29 16.36
CA SER A 122 -3.13 -13.50 16.56
C SER A 122 -3.03 -12.28 15.65
N TYR A 123 -3.73 -12.28 14.53
CA TYR A 123 -3.80 -11.14 13.59
C TYR A 123 -5.04 -10.26 13.77
N ALA A 124 -5.93 -10.60 14.69
CA ALA A 124 -7.18 -9.87 14.95
C ALA A 124 -6.94 -8.52 15.66
N LYS A 125 -6.03 -7.71 15.11
CA LYS A 125 -5.72 -6.37 15.60
C LYS A 125 -6.30 -5.32 14.63
N PRO A 126 -7.31 -4.54 15.05
CA PRO A 126 -7.90 -3.49 14.20
C PRO A 126 -6.85 -2.48 13.73
N ALA A 127 -7.03 -1.98 12.53
CA ALA A 127 -6.17 -0.98 11.90
C ALA A 127 -4.69 -1.37 11.74
N ALA A 128 -4.32 -2.63 12.01
CA ALA A 128 -2.95 -3.09 11.84
C ALA A 128 -2.56 -3.19 10.36
N HIS A 129 -1.28 -2.96 10.09
CA HIS A 129 -0.67 -3.29 8.81
C HIS A 129 0.38 -4.38 9.02
N TRP A 130 0.03 -5.59 8.61
CA TRP A 130 0.89 -6.75 8.78
C TRP A 130 1.94 -6.87 7.68
N SER A 131 3.16 -7.23 8.05
CA SER A 131 4.27 -7.39 7.12
C SER A 131 5.18 -8.54 7.55
N TRP A 132 5.79 -9.23 6.59
CA TRP A 132 6.76 -10.34 6.82
C TRP A 132 8.21 -9.96 6.51
N GLY A 133 8.50 -8.71 6.54
CA GLY A 133 9.80 -8.17 6.24
C GLY A 133 9.71 -7.09 5.17
N ASN A 134 10.39 -6.02 5.45
CA ASN A 134 10.55 -4.89 4.57
C ASN A 134 11.83 -4.16 4.98
N ARG A 135 12.02 -2.93 4.50
CA ARG A 135 13.20 -2.13 4.85
C ARG A 135 13.28 -1.71 6.32
N GLN A 136 12.17 -1.79 7.06
CA GLN A 136 12.14 -1.46 8.49
C GLN A 136 12.58 -2.64 9.35
N LYS A 137 12.25 -3.86 8.91
CA LYS A 137 12.57 -5.08 9.64
C LYS A 137 12.73 -6.24 8.66
N PHE A 138 13.86 -6.93 8.78
CA PHE A 138 14.11 -8.18 8.06
C PHE A 138 13.61 -9.35 8.92
N GLY A 139 12.98 -10.34 8.28
CA GLY A 139 12.56 -11.54 8.97
C GLY A 139 11.48 -12.31 8.23
N ARG A 140 11.24 -13.53 8.71
CA ARG A 140 10.19 -14.43 8.17
C ARG A 140 8.91 -14.42 8.99
N LYS A 141 8.95 -13.80 10.18
CA LYS A 141 7.79 -13.72 11.08
C LYS A 141 7.01 -12.43 10.81
N ALA A 142 5.69 -12.54 10.85
CA ALA A 142 4.81 -11.40 10.75
C ALA A 142 5.04 -10.39 11.87
N PHE A 143 4.92 -9.12 11.55
CA PHE A 143 4.90 -8.03 12.53
C PHE A 143 3.93 -6.94 12.11
N SER A 144 3.36 -6.23 13.09
CA SER A 144 2.57 -5.03 12.82
C SER A 144 3.51 -3.87 12.50
N GLN A 145 3.45 -3.39 11.28
CA GLN A 145 4.31 -2.31 10.80
C GLN A 145 3.85 -0.97 11.36
N LYS A 146 4.80 -0.14 11.80
CA LYS A 146 4.52 1.24 12.18
C LYS A 146 4.06 2.04 10.95
N LEU A 147 2.92 2.69 11.09
CA LEU A 147 2.38 3.56 10.06
C LEU A 147 3.04 4.94 10.10
N SER A 148 3.04 5.63 8.97
CA SER A 148 3.56 6.99 8.93
C SER A 148 2.57 8.00 9.50
N LYS A 149 3.10 9.18 9.78
CA LYS A 149 2.30 10.31 10.26
C LYS A 149 1.16 10.67 9.30
N ARG A 150 1.36 10.53 7.99
CA ARG A 150 0.33 10.84 6.98
C ARG A 150 -0.89 9.90 7.03
N ILE A 151 -0.66 8.63 7.35
CA ILE A 151 -1.75 7.64 7.47
C ILE A 151 -2.54 7.84 8.76
N ILE A 152 -1.85 8.23 9.83
CA ILE A 152 -2.46 8.39 11.14
C ILE A 152 -2.96 9.82 11.41
N ASP A 153 -2.72 10.76 10.50
CA ASP A 153 -3.29 12.11 10.57
C ASP A 153 -4.82 12.04 10.41
N PRO A 154 -5.59 12.42 11.44
CA PRO A 154 -7.04 12.24 11.42
C PRO A 154 -7.74 13.07 10.35
N GLU A 155 -7.26 14.28 10.10
CA GLU A 155 -7.90 15.20 9.16
C GLU A 155 -7.65 14.78 7.71
N ILE A 156 -6.39 14.48 7.36
CA ILE A 156 -6.02 13.96 6.03
C ILE A 156 -6.76 12.65 5.75
N SER A 157 -6.83 11.75 6.75
CA SER A 157 -7.50 10.47 6.62
C SER A 157 -8.99 10.64 6.37
N ARG A 158 -9.66 11.47 7.16
CA ARG A 158 -11.08 11.73 7.01
C ARG A 158 -11.40 12.37 5.65
N GLN A 159 -10.67 13.41 5.26
CA GLN A 159 -10.89 14.09 3.98
C GLN A 159 -10.65 13.16 2.79
N THR A 160 -9.55 12.40 2.80
CA THR A 160 -9.25 11.43 1.73
C THR A 160 -10.36 10.40 1.61
N PHE A 161 -10.84 9.85 2.73
CA PHE A 161 -11.91 8.86 2.74
C PHE A 161 -13.22 9.43 2.19
N GLU A 162 -13.64 10.61 2.65
CA GLU A 162 -14.89 11.24 2.20
C GLU A 162 -14.85 11.63 0.71
N LEU A 163 -13.71 12.12 0.23
CA LEU A 163 -13.57 12.43 -1.19
C LEU A 163 -13.57 11.15 -2.05
N THR A 164 -12.94 10.07 -1.58
CA THR A 164 -12.97 8.78 -2.29
C THR A 164 -14.39 8.23 -2.45
N ARG A 165 -15.28 8.47 -1.46
CA ARG A 165 -16.68 8.02 -1.54
C ARG A 165 -17.54 8.83 -2.50
N LYS A 166 -17.11 10.02 -2.89
CA LYS A 166 -17.83 10.91 -3.80
C LYS A 166 -17.49 10.69 -5.27
N LEU A 167 -16.38 9.98 -5.55
CA LEU A 167 -15.98 9.60 -6.90
C LEU A 167 -16.74 8.37 -7.40
#